data_1642987944167d70faa0dac7daff7db3
#
_entry.id   1642987944167d70faa0dac7daff7db3
#
_cell.length_a   1.000
_cell.length_b   1.000
_cell.length_c   1.000
_cell.angle_alpha   90.00
_cell.angle_beta   90.00
_cell.angle_gamma   90.00
#
_symmetry.space_group_name_H-M   'P 1'
#
loop_
_entity.id
_entity.type
_entity.pdbx_description
1 polymer ?
#
loop_
_entity_poly.entity_id
_entity_poly.type
_entity_poly.pdbx_seq_one_letter_code
_entity_poly.pdbx_strand_id
1 'polypeptide(L)'
;MYDQTMDIYAIYDKDQVVSTFSGTGKFISNSINRQGQGPEEYSMAVDIKFNPFLKGIDLLDPYGVIYTYSLDFKLLSKRKIKSKFALNSLMALSLDKYVFTNPFIWTDEEVLFANLKTQQITNVGYSGTISVENTMDKEKFYTIGEKFYFVPNGVNYYFYQIDDKAMELTPIMYLDFGDSMIEEDDLPGCATAKKYKSDKEMMELT
;
A
#
# COMPACT_ATOMS: atom_id res chain seq x y z
N MET A 1 9.98 -9.50 -0.17
CA MET A 1 10.06 -8.69 -1.41
C MET A 1 11.41 -8.92 -2.09
N TYR A 2 11.46 -8.77 -3.40
CA TYR A 2 12.69 -8.79 -4.18
C TYR A 2 12.72 -7.62 -5.15
N ASP A 3 13.81 -6.87 -5.18
CA ASP A 3 14.06 -5.84 -6.19
C ASP A 3 15.13 -6.33 -7.17
N GLN A 4 14.70 -6.52 -8.43
CA GLN A 4 15.57 -7.04 -9.49
C GLN A 4 16.69 -6.06 -9.87
N THR A 5 16.43 -4.76 -9.79
CA THR A 5 17.40 -3.73 -10.19
C THR A 5 18.55 -3.62 -9.19
N MET A 6 18.23 -3.71 -7.91
CA MET A 6 19.21 -3.67 -6.82
C MET A 6 19.79 -5.05 -6.50
N ASP A 7 19.16 -6.13 -6.99
CA ASP A 7 19.46 -7.53 -6.66
C ASP A 7 19.43 -7.79 -5.14
N ILE A 8 18.32 -7.35 -4.49
CA ILE A 8 18.16 -7.36 -3.03
C ILE A 8 16.84 -8.04 -2.66
N TYR A 9 16.92 -8.91 -1.66
CA TYR A 9 15.74 -9.39 -0.95
C TYR A 9 15.53 -8.59 0.33
N ALA A 10 14.27 -8.29 0.66
CA ALA A 10 13.87 -7.78 1.97
C ALA A 10 12.77 -8.69 2.54
N ILE A 11 12.98 -9.12 3.78
CA ILE A 11 12.05 -9.96 4.54
C ILE A 11 11.57 -9.14 5.74
N TYR A 12 10.27 -9.06 5.90
CA TYR A 12 9.60 -8.43 7.04
C TYR A 12 8.95 -9.52 7.88
N ASP A 13 9.35 -9.62 9.11
CA ASP A 13 8.91 -10.67 10.01
C ASP A 13 7.78 -10.23 10.97
N LYS A 14 7.29 -11.16 11.76
CA LYS A 14 6.22 -10.93 12.75
C LYS A 14 6.61 -9.95 13.87
N ASP A 15 7.91 -9.81 14.14
CA ASP A 15 8.44 -8.90 15.14
C ASP A 15 8.70 -7.50 14.55
N GLN A 16 8.20 -7.28 13.33
CA GLN A 16 8.31 -6.04 12.57
C GLN A 16 9.76 -5.64 12.24
N VAL A 17 10.65 -6.61 12.18
CA VAL A 17 12.02 -6.42 11.74
C VAL A 17 12.12 -6.66 10.24
N VAL A 18 12.73 -5.71 9.54
CA VAL A 18 13.10 -5.85 8.14
C VAL A 18 14.53 -6.33 8.05
N SER A 19 14.76 -7.44 7.38
CA SER A 19 16.10 -7.98 7.11
C SER A 19 16.39 -7.92 5.62
N THR A 20 17.58 -7.48 5.25
CA THR A 20 18.03 -7.36 3.86
C THR A 20 19.11 -8.38 3.52
N PHE A 21 19.02 -8.91 2.30
CA PHE A 21 19.93 -9.91 1.77
C PHE A 21 20.29 -9.59 0.32
N SER A 22 21.49 -9.90 -0.11
CA SER A 22 21.86 -9.83 -1.53
C SER A 22 21.09 -10.86 -2.35
N GLY A 23 21.07 -10.72 -3.68
CA GLY A 23 20.49 -11.71 -4.60
C GLY A 23 21.04 -13.12 -4.46
N THR A 24 22.26 -13.25 -3.91
CA THR A 24 22.88 -14.55 -3.57
C THR A 24 22.46 -15.09 -2.19
N GLY A 25 21.56 -14.38 -1.48
CA GLY A 25 21.08 -14.76 -0.15
C GLY A 25 22.02 -14.39 1.01
N LYS A 26 23.09 -13.61 0.76
CA LYS A 26 23.98 -13.16 1.82
C LYS A 26 23.29 -12.05 2.63
N PHE A 27 23.25 -12.22 3.97
CA PHE A 27 22.73 -11.21 4.88
C PHE A 27 23.53 -9.89 4.75
N ILE A 28 22.81 -8.76 4.71
CA ILE A 28 23.38 -7.42 4.65
C ILE A 28 23.20 -6.72 5.99
N SER A 29 21.92 -6.53 6.41
CA SER A 29 21.60 -5.80 7.64
C SER A 29 20.16 -6.10 8.08
N ASN A 30 19.77 -5.55 9.24
CA ASN A 30 18.38 -5.55 9.69
C ASN A 30 18.02 -4.26 10.43
N SER A 31 16.73 -4.04 10.63
CA SER A 31 16.16 -2.85 11.23
C SER A 31 15.97 -2.94 12.76
N ILE A 32 16.48 -3.97 13.44
CA ILE A 32 16.22 -4.21 14.86
C ILE A 32 16.59 -2.99 15.75
N ASN A 33 17.67 -2.30 15.42
CA ASN A 33 18.10 -1.09 16.14
C ASN A 33 17.40 0.18 15.65
N ARG A 34 16.37 0.05 14.83
CA ARG A 34 15.55 1.16 14.32
C ARG A 34 14.09 1.08 14.80
N GLN A 35 13.79 0.10 15.63
CA GLN A 35 12.49 0.00 16.28
C GLN A 35 12.50 0.79 17.58
N GLY A 36 11.51 1.67 17.76
CA GLY A 36 11.38 2.48 18.96
C GLY A 36 10.58 3.75 18.72
N GLN A 37 10.80 4.74 19.56
CA GLN A 37 10.13 6.04 19.51
C GLN A 37 11.10 7.22 19.32
N GLY A 38 12.34 6.92 19.01
CA GLY A 38 13.35 7.93 18.72
C GLY A 38 13.08 8.65 17.38
N PRO A 39 13.80 9.73 17.11
CA PRO A 39 13.59 10.57 15.93
C PRO A 39 13.86 9.82 14.61
N GLU A 40 14.76 8.84 14.62
CA GLU A 40 15.13 8.00 13.49
C GLU A 40 14.55 6.58 13.55
N GLU A 41 13.62 6.34 14.48
CA GLU A 41 13.04 5.03 14.74
C GLU A 41 11.58 4.98 14.28
N TYR A 42 11.13 3.79 13.91
CA TYR A 42 9.73 3.50 13.64
C TYR A 42 9.17 2.58 14.75
N SER A 43 7.93 2.81 15.15
CA SER A 43 7.27 1.98 16.16
C SER A 43 6.47 0.84 15.54
N MET A 44 5.92 1.05 14.36
CA MET A 44 5.12 0.09 13.62
C MET A 44 5.19 0.40 12.13
N ALA A 45 5.22 -0.62 11.30
CA ALA A 45 5.06 -0.50 9.86
C ALA A 45 3.88 -1.36 9.39
N VAL A 46 2.97 -0.76 8.64
CA VAL A 46 1.83 -1.47 8.02
C VAL A 46 2.17 -1.97 6.63
N ASP A 47 3.09 -1.32 5.95
CA ASP A 47 3.61 -1.75 4.66
C ASP A 47 5.09 -1.41 4.52
N ILE A 48 5.80 -2.19 3.72
CA ILE A 48 7.19 -1.98 3.34
C ILE A 48 7.33 -2.12 1.84
N LYS A 49 8.11 -1.22 1.21
CA LYS A 49 8.40 -1.26 -0.23
C LYS A 49 9.82 -0.83 -0.53
N PHE A 50 10.39 -1.39 -1.57
CA PHE A 50 11.60 -0.81 -2.14
C PHE A 50 11.28 0.55 -2.77
N ASN A 51 12.15 1.51 -2.51
CA ASN A 51 12.10 2.83 -3.11
C ASN A 51 13.21 2.96 -4.15
N PRO A 52 12.91 2.84 -5.45
CA PRO A 52 13.93 2.88 -6.49
C PRO A 52 14.58 4.26 -6.63
N PHE A 53 13.86 5.32 -6.25
CA PHE A 53 14.33 6.71 -6.40
C PHE A 53 15.35 7.09 -5.33
N LEU A 54 15.21 6.55 -4.12
CA LEU A 54 16.14 6.76 -3.00
C LEU A 54 17.07 5.55 -2.79
N LYS A 55 16.95 4.49 -3.59
CA LYS A 55 17.71 3.23 -3.48
C LYS A 55 17.69 2.69 -2.06
N GLY A 56 16.50 2.63 -1.48
CA GLY A 56 16.28 2.24 -0.10
C GLY A 56 14.98 1.48 0.09
N ILE A 57 14.55 1.42 1.34
CA ILE A 57 13.31 0.76 1.75
C ILE A 57 12.43 1.80 2.45
N ASP A 58 11.22 1.96 1.96
CA ASP A 58 10.17 2.74 2.60
C ASP A 58 9.39 1.85 3.57
N LEU A 59 9.21 2.35 4.80
CA LEU A 59 8.32 1.80 5.81
C LEU A 59 7.20 2.81 6.05
N LEU A 60 5.97 2.37 5.88
CA LEU A 60 4.78 3.18 6.12
C LEU A 60 4.22 2.89 7.51
N ASP A 61 4.06 3.91 8.34
CA ASP A 61 3.25 3.81 9.53
C ASP A 61 1.77 4.09 9.23
N PRO A 62 0.81 3.58 10.02
CA PRO A 62 -0.63 3.75 9.74
C PRO A 62 -1.09 5.21 9.81
N TYR A 63 -0.30 6.10 10.40
CA TYR A 63 -0.63 7.52 10.55
C TYR A 63 -0.01 8.40 9.45
N GLY A 64 0.51 7.77 8.39
CA GLY A 64 1.05 8.45 7.21
C GLY A 64 2.47 8.96 7.37
N VAL A 65 3.25 8.43 8.29
CA VAL A 65 4.70 8.66 8.33
C VAL A 65 5.39 7.63 7.45
N ILE A 66 6.25 8.11 6.56
CA ILE A 66 7.10 7.29 5.71
C ILE A 66 8.52 7.45 6.19
N TYR A 67 9.11 6.35 6.60
CA TYR A 67 10.53 6.25 6.91
C TYR A 67 11.23 5.59 5.74
N THR A 68 12.15 6.30 5.10
CA THR A 68 13.00 5.71 4.07
C THR A 68 14.37 5.42 4.66
N TYR A 69 14.76 4.16 4.67
CA TYR A 69 16.08 3.72 5.09
C TYR A 69 16.90 3.23 3.92
N SER A 70 18.23 3.38 4.02
CA SER A 70 19.14 2.68 3.15
C SER A 70 19.13 1.17 3.42
N LEU A 71 19.77 0.37 2.56
CA LEU A 71 19.81 -1.09 2.72
C LEU A 71 20.56 -1.55 3.98
N ASP A 72 21.39 -0.68 4.58
CA ASP A 72 22.07 -0.87 5.88
C ASP A 72 21.35 -0.15 7.04
N PHE A 73 20.09 0.23 6.84
CA PHE A 73 19.18 0.86 7.82
C PHE A 73 19.69 2.18 8.42
N LYS A 74 20.37 3.01 7.63
CA LYS A 74 20.54 4.43 7.95
C LYS A 74 19.33 5.21 7.46
N LEU A 75 18.76 6.10 8.28
CA LEU A 75 17.64 6.93 7.87
C LEU A 75 18.06 7.89 6.75
N LEU A 76 17.41 7.78 5.60
CA LEU A 76 17.58 8.68 4.45
C LEU A 76 16.54 9.80 4.45
N SER A 77 15.32 9.48 4.85
CA SER A 77 14.20 10.43 4.85
C SER A 77 13.14 10.02 5.85
N LYS A 78 12.52 11.01 6.49
CA LYS A 78 11.31 10.84 7.29
C LYS A 78 10.31 11.91 6.86
N ARG A 79 9.21 11.48 6.28
CA ARG A 79 8.19 12.38 5.70
C ARG A 79 6.82 11.99 6.19
N LYS A 80 5.94 12.97 6.33
CA LYS A 80 4.57 12.73 6.78
C LYS A 80 3.59 13.33 5.78
N ILE A 81 2.53 12.59 5.48
CA ILE A 81 1.35 13.09 4.80
C ILE A 81 0.23 13.31 5.81
N LYS A 82 -0.60 14.31 5.55
CA LYS A 82 -1.78 14.61 6.38
C LYS A 82 -2.99 13.87 5.81
N SER A 83 -3.04 12.55 5.99
CA SER A 83 -4.24 11.78 5.67
C SER A 83 -5.30 11.92 6.76
N LYS A 84 -6.58 11.93 6.37
CA LYS A 84 -7.72 11.85 7.30
C LYS A 84 -7.92 10.43 7.84
N PHE A 85 -7.44 9.43 7.13
CA PHE A 85 -7.64 8.02 7.41
C PHE A 85 -6.31 7.33 7.58
N ALA A 86 -6.31 6.20 8.26
CA ALA A 86 -5.16 5.31 8.31
C ALA A 86 -4.79 4.85 6.90
N LEU A 87 -3.52 4.59 6.66
CA LEU A 87 -2.99 4.10 5.40
C LEU A 87 -2.57 2.65 5.55
N ASN A 88 -2.69 1.87 4.47
CA ASN A 88 -2.43 0.43 4.50
C ASN A 88 -1.32 -0.01 3.54
N SER A 89 -1.22 0.59 2.38
CA SER A 89 -0.18 0.28 1.39
C SER A 89 0.40 1.55 0.80
N LEU A 90 1.64 1.48 0.32
CA LEU A 90 2.29 2.58 -0.37
C LEU A 90 3.05 2.11 -1.60
N MET A 91 3.28 3.03 -2.53
CA MET A 91 4.29 2.92 -3.58
C MET A 91 4.82 4.30 -3.94
N ALA A 92 6.14 4.44 -4.07
CA ALA A 92 6.77 5.63 -4.61
C ALA A 92 6.59 5.66 -6.14
N LEU A 93 6.10 6.78 -6.67
CA LEU A 93 5.97 7.05 -8.11
C LEU A 93 7.08 7.96 -8.61
N SER A 94 7.67 8.74 -7.72
CA SER A 94 8.84 9.58 -7.93
C SER A 94 9.50 9.91 -6.60
N LEU A 95 10.50 10.78 -6.60
CA LEU A 95 11.12 11.26 -5.35
C LEU A 95 10.11 11.85 -4.36
N ASP A 96 9.09 12.54 -4.86
CA ASP A 96 8.13 13.27 -4.03
C ASP A 96 6.68 12.81 -4.21
N LYS A 97 6.37 12.00 -5.21
CA LYS A 97 5.02 11.51 -5.46
C LYS A 97 4.86 10.09 -4.99
N TYR A 98 3.78 9.83 -4.30
CA TYR A 98 3.42 8.53 -3.76
C TYR A 98 1.96 8.22 -4.01
N VAL A 99 1.65 6.94 -4.07
CA VAL A 99 0.30 6.43 -4.06
C VAL A 99 0.12 5.53 -2.84
N PHE A 100 -1.08 5.57 -2.27
CA PHE A 100 -1.45 4.81 -1.07
C PHE A 100 -2.83 4.21 -1.23
N THR A 101 -3.10 3.18 -0.43
CA THR A 101 -4.47 2.76 -0.14
C THR A 101 -4.77 2.99 1.33
N ASN A 102 -6.07 3.17 1.62
CA ASN A 102 -6.59 3.11 2.98
C ASN A 102 -7.21 1.72 3.25
N PRO A 103 -7.38 1.32 4.51
CA PRO A 103 -8.19 0.16 4.84
C PRO A 103 -9.64 0.43 4.44
N PHE A 104 -10.19 -0.40 3.56
CA PHE A 104 -11.55 -0.22 3.01
C PHE A 104 -12.68 -0.28 4.07
N ILE A 105 -12.40 -0.79 5.25
CA ILE A 105 -13.34 -0.94 6.36
C ILE A 105 -13.99 0.40 6.77
N TRP A 106 -13.31 1.52 6.52
CA TRP A 106 -13.70 2.84 7.05
C TRP A 106 -14.16 3.83 5.99
N THR A 107 -13.95 3.54 4.72
CA THR A 107 -14.21 4.51 3.63
C THR A 107 -14.63 3.80 2.36
N ASP A 108 -15.17 4.55 1.38
CA ASP A 108 -15.20 4.08 0.00
C ASP A 108 -13.77 3.74 -0.42
N GLU A 109 -13.65 2.70 -1.22
CA GLU A 109 -12.36 2.28 -1.71
C GLU A 109 -11.72 3.42 -2.50
N GLU A 110 -10.68 3.99 -1.94
CA GLU A 110 -9.98 5.12 -2.53
C GLU A 110 -8.49 4.85 -2.59
N VAL A 111 -7.92 5.26 -3.70
CA VAL A 111 -6.48 5.39 -3.86
C VAL A 111 -6.11 6.84 -3.61
N LEU A 112 -5.13 7.04 -2.76
CA LEU A 112 -4.67 8.34 -2.34
C LEU A 112 -3.37 8.67 -3.05
N PHE A 113 -3.36 9.67 -3.87
CA PHE A 113 -2.12 10.23 -4.41
C PHE A 113 -1.64 11.38 -3.54
N ALA A 114 -0.36 11.41 -3.22
CA ALA A 114 0.24 12.51 -2.48
C ALA A 114 1.52 13.02 -3.12
N ASN A 115 1.65 14.33 -3.17
CA ASN A 115 2.91 14.99 -3.43
C ASN A 115 3.48 15.48 -2.10
N LEU A 116 4.52 14.84 -1.61
CA LEU A 116 5.10 15.10 -0.30
C LEU A 116 5.81 16.45 -0.21
N LYS A 117 6.24 17.02 -1.34
CA LYS A 117 6.87 18.32 -1.39
C LYS A 117 5.84 19.46 -1.26
N THR A 118 4.73 19.35 -2.01
CA THR A 118 3.66 20.37 -1.99
C THR A 118 2.60 20.09 -0.94
N GLN A 119 2.59 18.94 -0.31
CA GLN A 119 1.57 18.44 0.60
C GLN A 119 0.16 18.35 -0.05
N GLN A 120 0.13 18.27 -1.37
CA GLN A 120 -1.10 18.07 -2.12
C GLN A 120 -1.52 16.62 -2.04
N ILE A 121 -2.79 16.38 -1.74
CA ILE A 121 -3.42 15.06 -1.70
C ILE A 121 -4.58 15.05 -2.68
N THR A 122 -4.67 14.00 -3.48
CA THR A 122 -5.77 13.75 -4.41
C THR A 122 -6.32 12.35 -4.12
N ASN A 123 -7.59 12.26 -3.82
CA ASN A 123 -8.28 10.99 -3.66
C ASN A 123 -8.92 10.60 -4.99
N VAL A 124 -8.71 9.36 -5.39
CA VAL A 124 -9.27 8.80 -6.62
C VAL A 124 -10.04 7.55 -6.26
N GLY A 125 -11.36 7.60 -6.43
CA GLY A 125 -12.21 6.44 -6.30
C GLY A 125 -12.03 5.48 -7.48
N TYR A 126 -12.28 4.22 -7.25
CA TYR A 126 -12.40 3.20 -8.29
C TYR A 126 -13.66 2.37 -8.07
N SER A 127 -14.20 1.80 -9.13
CA SER A 127 -15.49 1.11 -9.11
C SER A 127 -15.34 -0.41 -9.25
N GLY A 128 -16.40 -1.13 -8.91
CA GLY A 128 -16.55 -2.55 -9.22
C GLY A 128 -15.83 -3.49 -8.26
N THR A 129 -15.49 -3.03 -7.05
CA THR A 129 -14.93 -3.91 -6.04
C THR A 129 -16.02 -4.43 -5.13
N ILE A 130 -16.09 -5.75 -5.03
CA ILE A 130 -16.86 -6.45 -4.02
C ILE A 130 -15.86 -6.77 -2.90
N SER A 131 -16.04 -6.16 -1.75
CA SER A 131 -15.18 -6.38 -0.61
C SER A 131 -15.44 -7.77 -0.02
N VAL A 132 -14.39 -8.57 0.08
CA VAL A 132 -14.40 -9.84 0.78
C VAL A 132 -13.53 -9.70 2.03
N GLU A 133 -14.10 -9.95 3.20
CA GLU A 133 -13.35 -9.96 4.44
C GLU A 133 -12.18 -10.96 4.34
N ASN A 134 -11.02 -10.56 4.87
CA ASN A 134 -9.82 -11.40 4.97
C ASN A 134 -9.07 -11.74 3.67
N THR A 135 -9.09 -10.91 2.66
CA THR A 135 -8.08 -11.06 1.62
C THR A 135 -6.70 -10.73 2.20
N MET A 136 -5.88 -11.75 2.41
CA MET A 136 -4.51 -11.62 2.95
C MET A 136 -3.54 -10.98 1.96
N ASP A 137 -4.01 -10.63 0.77
CA ASP A 137 -3.14 -10.05 -0.24
C ASP A 137 -2.83 -8.59 0.12
N LYS A 138 -1.60 -8.39 0.58
CA LYS A 138 -1.08 -7.07 0.92
C LYS A 138 -0.50 -6.33 -0.29
N GLU A 139 -0.21 -7.07 -1.36
CA GLU A 139 0.42 -6.49 -2.55
C GLU A 139 -0.66 -5.92 -3.47
N LYS A 140 -0.73 -4.60 -3.58
CA LYS A 140 -1.73 -3.89 -4.38
C LYS A 140 -1.12 -3.08 -5.52
N PHE A 141 0.14 -2.72 -5.36
CA PHE A 141 0.85 -1.90 -6.31
C PHE A 141 1.99 -2.66 -6.93
N TYR A 142 2.08 -2.59 -8.25
CA TYR A 142 3.08 -3.30 -9.04
C TYR A 142 3.79 -2.35 -9.99
N THR A 143 5.05 -2.64 -10.25
CA THR A 143 5.83 -1.98 -11.30
C THR A 143 6.19 -3.01 -12.35
N ILE A 144 5.86 -2.73 -13.62
CA ILE A 144 6.20 -3.58 -14.77
C ILE A 144 6.87 -2.70 -15.81
N GLY A 145 8.17 -2.88 -15.98
CA GLY A 145 9.00 -1.93 -16.74
C GLY A 145 9.00 -0.55 -16.07
N GLU A 146 8.60 0.47 -16.82
CA GLU A 146 8.52 1.86 -16.34
C GLU A 146 7.09 2.28 -15.94
N LYS A 147 6.15 1.33 -15.90
CA LYS A 147 4.75 1.61 -15.63
C LYS A 147 4.34 1.10 -14.27
N PHE A 148 3.42 1.82 -13.67
CA PHE A 148 2.84 1.50 -12.37
C PHE A 148 1.41 0.98 -12.52
N TYR A 149 1.06 0.01 -11.70
CA TYR A 149 -0.23 -0.65 -11.76
C TYR A 149 -0.83 -0.79 -10.37
N PHE A 150 -2.15 -0.79 -10.33
CA PHE A 150 -2.94 -1.02 -9.13
C PHE A 150 -3.91 -2.17 -9.37
N VAL A 151 -3.92 -3.10 -8.44
CA VAL A 151 -4.87 -4.21 -8.38
C VAL A 151 -5.64 -4.08 -7.07
N PRO A 152 -6.95 -3.77 -7.13
CA PRO A 152 -7.78 -3.68 -5.93
C PRO A 152 -7.85 -5.00 -5.17
N ASN A 153 -8.10 -4.91 -3.88
CA ASN A 153 -8.42 -6.09 -3.06
C ASN A 153 -9.87 -6.53 -3.30
N GLY A 154 -10.15 -7.75 -2.84
CA GLY A 154 -11.47 -8.32 -2.92
C GLY A 154 -11.76 -8.87 -4.32
N VAL A 155 -13.03 -9.02 -4.63
CA VAL A 155 -13.47 -9.39 -5.97
C VAL A 155 -13.58 -8.14 -6.81
N ASN A 156 -12.53 -7.85 -7.57
CA ASN A 156 -12.51 -6.77 -8.54
C ASN A 156 -12.03 -7.31 -9.88
N TYR A 157 -12.79 -7.03 -10.90
CA TYR A 157 -12.52 -7.53 -12.25
C TYR A 157 -11.70 -6.55 -13.08
N TYR A 158 -11.36 -5.39 -12.53
CA TYR A 158 -10.56 -4.37 -13.22
C TYR A 158 -9.14 -4.31 -12.70
N PHE A 159 -8.22 -4.15 -13.62
CA PHE A 159 -6.83 -3.78 -13.36
C PHE A 159 -6.60 -2.37 -13.86
N TYR A 160 -5.85 -1.59 -13.10
CA TYR A 160 -5.64 -0.19 -13.38
C TYR A 160 -4.17 0.12 -13.64
N GLN A 161 -3.91 0.95 -14.64
CA GLN A 161 -2.63 1.63 -14.78
C GLN A 161 -2.68 2.93 -14.00
N ILE A 162 -1.61 3.25 -13.31
CA ILE A 162 -1.43 4.51 -12.59
C ILE A 162 -0.74 5.50 -13.53
N ASP A 163 -1.36 6.66 -13.73
CA ASP A 163 -0.69 7.82 -14.34
C ASP A 163 -0.05 8.64 -13.22
N ASP A 164 1.28 8.56 -13.11
CA ASP A 164 2.07 9.27 -12.09
C ASP A 164 2.11 10.78 -12.30
N LYS A 165 1.81 11.26 -13.52
CA LYS A 165 1.78 12.69 -13.86
C LYS A 165 0.43 13.30 -13.55
N ALA A 166 -0.64 12.68 -14.07
CA ALA A 166 -2.02 13.12 -13.82
C ALA A 166 -2.51 12.77 -12.41
N MET A 167 -1.88 11.80 -11.73
CA MET A 167 -2.34 11.22 -10.46
C MET A 167 -3.75 10.63 -10.60
N GLU A 168 -3.90 9.76 -11.59
CA GLU A 168 -5.17 9.14 -11.97
C GLU A 168 -5.02 7.63 -12.16
N LEU A 169 -6.14 6.92 -12.07
CA LEU A 169 -6.27 5.50 -12.38
C LEU A 169 -7.00 5.32 -13.71
N THR A 170 -6.38 4.56 -14.62
CA THR A 170 -7.01 4.18 -15.89
C THR A 170 -7.24 2.69 -15.92
N PRO A 171 -8.48 2.19 -16.04
CA PRO A 171 -8.74 0.77 -16.21
C PRO A 171 -8.13 0.31 -17.53
N ILE A 172 -7.33 -0.74 -17.48
CA ILE A 172 -6.60 -1.26 -18.66
C ILE A 172 -7.00 -2.68 -19.02
N MET A 173 -7.58 -3.41 -18.10
CA MET A 173 -8.02 -4.79 -18.30
C MET A 173 -9.26 -5.06 -17.48
N TYR A 174 -10.18 -5.78 -18.07
CA TYR A 174 -11.36 -6.32 -17.42
C TYR A 174 -11.34 -7.84 -17.57
N LEU A 175 -11.53 -8.55 -16.48
CA LEU A 175 -11.65 -10.01 -16.48
C LEU A 175 -13.12 -10.38 -16.50
N ASP A 176 -13.55 -10.94 -17.61
CA ASP A 176 -14.90 -11.48 -17.79
C ASP A 176 -14.88 -13.00 -17.60
N PHE A 177 -15.51 -13.47 -16.54
CA PHE A 177 -15.67 -14.89 -16.25
C PHE A 177 -17.06 -15.43 -16.66
N GLY A 178 -17.83 -14.65 -17.43
CA GLY A 178 -19.17 -15.01 -17.87
C GLY A 178 -20.09 -15.34 -16.69
N ASP A 179 -20.78 -16.48 -16.76
CA ASP A 179 -21.73 -16.93 -15.71
C ASP A 179 -21.03 -17.28 -14.37
N SER A 180 -19.71 -17.25 -14.32
CA SER A 180 -18.93 -17.48 -13.09
C SER A 180 -18.51 -16.18 -12.39
N MET A 181 -19.01 -15.04 -12.84
CA MET A 181 -18.80 -13.76 -12.16
C MET A 181 -19.55 -13.78 -10.82
N ILE A 182 -18.86 -13.32 -9.78
CA ILE A 182 -19.46 -13.12 -8.46
C ILE A 182 -20.10 -11.73 -8.45
N GLU A 183 -21.40 -11.67 -8.18
CA GLU A 183 -22.12 -10.42 -7.99
C GLU A 183 -22.28 -10.11 -6.50
N GLU A 184 -22.66 -8.87 -6.19
CA GLU A 184 -22.82 -8.43 -4.80
C GLU A 184 -23.87 -9.27 -4.06
N ASP A 185 -24.90 -9.72 -4.76
CA ASP A 185 -25.98 -10.54 -4.21
C ASP A 185 -25.55 -12.00 -3.93
N ASP A 186 -24.46 -12.46 -4.50
CA ASP A 186 -23.92 -13.81 -4.28
C ASP A 186 -23.18 -13.93 -2.95
N LEU A 187 -22.82 -12.81 -2.34
CA LEU A 187 -22.05 -12.80 -1.11
C LEU A 187 -22.95 -12.88 0.13
N PRO A 188 -22.54 -13.64 1.15
CA PRO A 188 -23.25 -13.61 2.43
C PRO A 188 -23.41 -12.18 2.91
N GLY A 189 -24.57 -11.81 3.38
CA GLY A 189 -25.04 -10.44 3.61
C GLY A 189 -24.22 -9.54 4.56
N CYS A 190 -23.01 -9.89 4.89
CA CYS A 190 -22.05 -9.09 5.65
C CYS A 190 -20.87 -8.59 4.81
N ALA A 191 -20.81 -8.92 3.53
CA ALA A 191 -19.59 -8.80 2.75
C ALA A 191 -19.40 -7.49 1.98
N THR A 192 -20.36 -6.55 2.02
CA THR A 192 -20.24 -5.32 1.25
C THR A 192 -19.88 -4.12 2.11
N ALA A 193 -18.82 -3.41 1.75
CA ALA A 193 -18.41 -2.16 2.41
C ALA A 193 -19.54 -1.10 2.43
N LYS A 194 -20.44 -1.12 1.45
CA LYS A 194 -21.62 -0.28 1.41
C LYS A 194 -22.58 -0.56 2.56
N LYS A 195 -22.72 -1.81 2.98
CA LYS A 195 -23.61 -2.19 4.09
C LYS A 195 -23.06 -1.69 5.42
N TYR A 196 -21.74 -1.70 5.61
CA TYR A 196 -21.10 -1.15 6.80
C TYR A 196 -21.22 0.38 6.91
N LYS A 197 -21.40 1.10 5.80
CA LYS A 197 -21.62 2.56 5.80
C LYS A 197 -23.03 2.97 6.18
N SER A 198 -24.03 2.14 5.87
CA SER A 198 -25.42 2.40 6.25
C SER A 198 -25.74 2.05 7.71
N ASP A 199 -24.94 1.19 8.31
CA ASP A 199 -25.16 0.71 9.68
C ASP A 199 -24.37 1.57 10.68
N LYS A 200 -24.96 2.69 11.08
CA LYS A 200 -24.56 3.44 12.29
C LYS A 200 -24.43 2.55 13.52
N GLU A 201 -25.07 1.40 13.51
CA GLU A 201 -25.08 0.43 14.59
C GLU A 201 -23.73 -0.25 14.85
N MET A 202 -22.84 -0.32 13.86
CA MET A 202 -21.50 -0.90 14.07
C MET A 202 -20.57 0.02 14.86
N MET A 203 -20.81 1.33 14.88
CA MET A 203 -20.04 2.26 15.71
C MET A 203 -20.52 2.28 17.19
N GLU A 204 -21.67 1.70 17.48
CA GLU A 204 -22.21 1.62 18.86
C GLU A 204 -21.85 0.29 19.55
N LEU A 205 -21.17 -0.63 18.86
CA LEU A 205 -20.76 -1.94 19.40
C LEU A 205 -19.25 -2.00 19.77
N THR A 206 -18.56 -0.89 19.70
CA THR A 206 -17.20 -0.70 20.23
C THR A 206 -17.22 0.40 21.29
#